data_60ab27516a110c702fcceab4cdedee55
#
_entry.id   60ab27516a110c702fcceab4cdedee55
#
_cell.length_a   1.000
_cell.length_b   1.000
_cell.length_c   1.000
_cell.angle_alpha   90.00
_cell.angle_beta   90.00
_cell.angle_gamma   90.00
#
_symmetry.space_group_name_H-M   'P 1'
#
loop_
_entity.id
_entity.type
_entity.pdbx_description
1 polymer ?
#
loop_
_entity_poly.entity_id
_entity_poly.type
_entity_poly.pdbx_seq_one_letter_code
_entity_poly.pdbx_strand_id
1 'polypeptide(L)'
;HTALRRQRQMCIRDSGISVAFFDGRGGPPARGGGRTHEFYNSLGDDIQADDIQLTIQGQTISSNFGTLESSQYNLEQLLSSGIKNEIFINTSNNLDNQDRKTMESLALISHKAYEDFKDHPKFLKYLENVTTLPYYAKTNIGSRPSKRGLNNKLSLDDLRAIPFVGSWSQSKQNVPGFYGVGTALNEFLKNQKFKSVKRLYKNNAFFRTLIANSMMSLTKSFFPLTKYL
;
A
#
# COMPACT_ATOMS: atom_id res chain seq x y z
N HIS A 1 -8.03 -10.78 -13.37
CA HIS A 1 -7.72 -11.48 -12.10
C HIS A 1 -8.85 -11.39 -11.07
N THR A 2 -9.55 -10.25 -10.94
CA THR A 2 -10.60 -10.05 -9.93
C THR A 2 -11.88 -10.86 -10.23
N ALA A 3 -12.27 -10.97 -11.50
CA ALA A 3 -13.45 -11.75 -11.92
C ALA A 3 -13.27 -13.25 -11.67
N LEU A 4 -12.09 -13.79 -11.98
CA LEU A 4 -11.75 -15.20 -11.72
C LEU A 4 -11.69 -15.51 -10.21
N ARG A 5 -11.24 -14.57 -9.37
CA ARG A 5 -11.28 -14.73 -7.92
C ARG A 5 -12.73 -14.79 -7.42
N ARG A 6 -13.60 -13.87 -7.85
CA ARG A 6 -15.02 -13.87 -7.47
C ARG A 6 -15.74 -15.15 -7.90
N GLN A 7 -15.49 -15.63 -9.12
CA GLN A 7 -16.09 -16.86 -9.63
C GLN A 7 -15.64 -18.08 -8.83
N ARG A 8 -14.35 -18.22 -8.53
CA ARG A 8 -13.83 -19.30 -7.66
C ARG A 8 -14.41 -19.23 -6.26
N GLN A 9 -14.55 -18.02 -5.69
CA GLN A 9 -15.12 -17.82 -4.38
C GLN A 9 -16.60 -18.25 -4.31
N MET A 10 -17.37 -17.98 -5.36
CA MET A 10 -18.75 -18.44 -5.48
C MET A 10 -18.82 -19.96 -5.56
N CYS A 11 -18.10 -20.61 -6.47
CA CYS A 11 -18.08 -22.06 -6.62
C CYS A 11 -17.68 -22.80 -5.34
N ILE A 12 -16.75 -22.25 -4.56
CA ILE A 12 -16.32 -22.86 -3.30
C ILE A 12 -17.39 -22.70 -2.22
N ARG A 13 -18.02 -21.51 -2.11
CA ARG A 13 -19.13 -21.30 -1.16
C ARG A 13 -20.32 -22.21 -1.44
N ASP A 14 -20.64 -22.45 -2.70
CA ASP A 14 -21.74 -23.32 -3.11
C ASP A 14 -21.48 -24.81 -2.76
N SER A 15 -20.23 -25.19 -2.52
CA SER A 15 -19.85 -26.54 -2.09
C SER A 15 -19.89 -26.75 -0.56
N GLY A 16 -20.29 -25.75 0.22
CA GLY A 16 -20.33 -25.81 1.68
C GLY A 16 -18.95 -25.81 2.36
N ILE A 17 -17.88 -25.50 1.62
CA ILE A 17 -16.52 -25.43 2.15
C ILE A 17 -16.24 -24.01 2.64
N SER A 18 -15.80 -23.88 3.88
CA SER A 18 -15.28 -22.62 4.41
C SER A 18 -13.87 -22.38 3.86
N VAL A 19 -13.64 -21.20 3.25
CA VAL A 19 -12.34 -20.83 2.68
C VAL A 19 -11.88 -19.52 3.25
N ALA A 20 -10.75 -19.53 3.94
CA ALA A 20 -10.03 -18.34 4.35
C ALA A 20 -9.07 -17.89 3.22
N PHE A 21 -9.17 -16.64 2.82
CA PHE A 21 -8.29 -16.06 1.81
C PHE A 21 -7.11 -15.40 2.50
N PHE A 22 -5.95 -15.97 2.34
CA PHE A 22 -4.70 -15.36 2.78
C PHE A 22 -4.18 -14.38 1.72
N ASP A 23 -4.10 -13.10 2.06
CA ASP A 23 -3.41 -12.10 1.25
C ASP A 23 -1.96 -11.97 1.76
N GLY A 24 -1.06 -12.70 1.13
CA GLY A 24 0.38 -12.72 1.46
C GLY A 24 1.12 -11.40 1.23
N ARG A 25 0.47 -10.27 1.43
CA ARG A 25 1.11 -8.97 1.46
C ARG A 25 2.02 -8.89 2.67
N GLY A 26 3.30 -9.10 2.43
CA GLY A 26 4.30 -8.91 3.46
C GLY A 26 4.47 -7.46 3.82
N GLY A 27 4.56 -7.20 5.11
CA GLY A 27 4.81 -5.88 5.66
C GLY A 27 3.57 -5.02 5.78
N PRO A 28 3.74 -3.83 6.37
CA PRO A 28 2.65 -2.91 6.57
C PRO A 28 1.97 -2.62 5.24
N PRO A 29 0.65 -2.46 5.25
CA PRO A 29 -0.22 -2.28 4.09
C PRO A 29 0.22 -1.22 3.16
N ALA A 30 1.02 -0.42 3.64
CA ALA A 30 1.88 0.32 2.81
C ALA A 30 3.20 -0.41 2.80
N ARG A 31 3.60 -1.03 1.74
CA ARG A 31 5.02 -1.26 1.49
C ARG A 31 5.83 0.05 1.48
N GLY A 32 5.20 1.17 1.80
CA GLY A 32 5.74 2.49 2.06
C GLY A 32 5.84 2.87 3.54
N GLY A 33 5.52 1.97 4.44
CA GLY A 33 5.48 2.21 5.87
C GLY A 33 4.05 2.54 6.35
N GLY A 34 3.84 2.51 7.62
CA GLY A 34 2.56 2.70 8.27
C GLY A 34 2.44 1.82 9.48
N ARG A 35 1.53 2.16 10.35
CA ARG A 35 1.26 1.36 11.51
C ARG A 35 0.34 0.21 11.11
N THR A 36 0.84 -1.00 11.15
CA THR A 36 0.12 -2.20 10.74
C THR A 36 -1.19 -2.35 11.50
N HIS A 37 -1.18 -2.12 12.80
CA HIS A 37 -2.37 -2.20 13.64
C HIS A 37 -3.44 -1.15 13.28
N GLU A 38 -3.07 0.07 12.93
CA GLU A 38 -4.02 1.10 12.49
C GLU A 38 -4.71 0.69 11.18
N PHE A 39 -3.97 0.06 10.28
CA PHE A 39 -4.56 -0.45 9.05
C PHE A 39 -5.57 -1.56 9.32
N TYR A 40 -5.21 -2.58 10.10
CA TYR A 40 -6.14 -3.67 10.43
C TYR A 40 -7.35 -3.16 11.21
N ASN A 41 -7.15 -2.21 12.14
CA ASN A 41 -8.25 -1.57 12.85
C ASN A 41 -9.18 -0.73 11.94
N SER A 42 -8.71 -0.32 10.78
CA SER A 42 -9.48 0.46 9.80
C SER A 42 -10.23 -0.38 8.78
N LEU A 43 -9.99 -1.70 8.74
CA LEU A 43 -10.71 -2.62 7.86
C LEU A 43 -12.15 -2.77 8.35
N GLY A 44 -13.09 -2.88 7.40
CA GLY A 44 -14.50 -3.07 7.72
C GLY A 44 -14.86 -4.53 7.99
N ASP A 45 -16.13 -4.75 8.30
CA ASP A 45 -16.70 -6.05 8.67
C ASP A 45 -16.61 -7.13 7.56
N ASP A 46 -16.30 -6.72 6.33
CA ASP A 46 -16.06 -7.63 5.20
C ASP A 46 -14.73 -8.40 5.30
N ILE A 47 -13.86 -8.03 6.25
CA ILE A 47 -12.54 -8.62 6.47
C ILE A 47 -12.56 -9.37 7.80
N GLN A 48 -12.35 -10.66 7.73
CA GLN A 48 -12.24 -11.52 8.90
C GLN A 48 -11.07 -11.07 9.79
N ALA A 49 -11.34 -10.82 11.07
CA ALA A 49 -10.39 -10.24 12.02
C ALA A 49 -9.82 -11.26 13.01
N ASP A 50 -10.39 -12.46 13.07
CA ASP A 50 -10.03 -13.55 13.99
C ASP A 50 -8.69 -14.23 13.63
N ASP A 51 -8.25 -14.15 12.39
CA ASP A 51 -6.96 -14.68 11.94
C ASP A 51 -6.19 -13.67 11.08
N ILE A 52 -5.17 -13.05 11.66
CA ILE A 52 -4.30 -12.09 10.98
C ILE A 52 -2.95 -12.74 10.72
N GLN A 53 -2.62 -12.98 9.47
CA GLN A 53 -1.32 -13.48 9.04
C GLN A 53 -0.48 -12.36 8.43
N LEU A 54 0.72 -12.16 8.97
CA LEU A 54 1.69 -11.19 8.49
C LEU A 54 2.96 -11.87 8.00
N THR A 55 3.40 -11.51 6.81
CA THR A 55 4.75 -11.86 6.36
C THR A 55 5.71 -10.77 6.81
N ILE A 56 6.52 -11.06 7.80
CA ILE A 56 7.54 -10.15 8.33
C ILE A 56 8.85 -10.47 7.64
N GLN A 57 9.46 -9.48 6.99
CA GLN A 57 10.71 -9.69 6.26
C GLN A 57 11.57 -8.42 6.21
N GLY A 58 12.86 -8.61 5.96
CA GLY A 58 13.82 -7.52 5.82
C GLY A 58 13.94 -6.69 7.09
N GLN A 59 14.09 -5.40 6.92
CA GLN A 59 14.31 -4.45 8.02
C GLN A 59 13.15 -4.39 9.02
N THR A 60 11.94 -4.77 8.64
CA THR A 60 10.79 -4.82 9.54
C THR A 60 11.00 -5.80 10.70
N ILE A 61 11.79 -6.88 10.48
CA ILE A 61 12.13 -7.83 11.54
C ILE A 61 12.89 -7.10 12.65
N SER A 62 13.95 -6.39 12.30
CA SER A 62 14.77 -5.68 13.30
C SER A 62 14.05 -4.47 13.89
N SER A 63 13.28 -3.72 13.09
CA SER A 63 12.61 -2.51 13.57
C SER A 63 11.45 -2.77 14.50
N ASN A 64 10.63 -3.79 14.20
CA ASN A 64 9.40 -4.04 14.94
C ASN A 64 9.51 -5.23 15.90
N PHE A 65 10.45 -6.14 15.67
CA PHE A 65 10.59 -7.40 16.41
C PHE A 65 12.04 -7.68 16.85
N GLY A 66 12.91 -6.68 16.80
CA GLY A 66 14.33 -6.83 17.13
C GLY A 66 14.63 -6.84 18.63
N THR A 67 13.76 -6.29 19.46
CA THR A 67 13.85 -6.36 20.93
C THR A 67 12.57 -6.92 21.51
N LEU A 68 12.64 -7.39 22.75
CA LEU A 68 11.47 -7.95 23.46
C LEU A 68 10.36 -6.90 23.57
N GLU A 69 10.70 -5.68 23.98
CA GLU A 69 9.76 -4.58 24.17
C GLU A 69 9.07 -4.18 22.87
N SER A 70 9.82 -4.05 21.78
CA SER A 70 9.24 -3.71 20.48
C SER A 70 8.38 -4.84 19.94
N SER A 71 8.78 -6.09 20.14
CA SER A 71 8.00 -7.27 19.75
C SER A 71 6.69 -7.32 20.51
N GLN A 72 6.74 -7.19 21.82
CA GLN A 72 5.57 -7.20 22.67
C GLN A 72 4.61 -6.08 22.28
N TYR A 73 5.10 -4.85 22.16
CA TYR A 73 4.28 -3.71 21.74
C TYR A 73 3.55 -3.96 20.41
N ASN A 74 4.29 -4.41 19.38
CA ASN A 74 3.68 -4.63 18.07
C ASN A 74 2.68 -5.79 18.04
N LEU A 75 2.94 -6.86 18.80
CA LEU A 75 2.00 -7.99 18.93
C LEU A 75 0.74 -7.59 19.71
N GLU A 76 0.88 -6.86 20.82
CA GLU A 76 -0.26 -6.36 21.60
C GLU A 76 -1.13 -5.41 20.77
N GLN A 77 -0.53 -4.52 19.99
CA GLN A 77 -1.28 -3.63 19.11
C GLN A 77 -2.06 -4.39 18.02
N LEU A 78 -1.46 -5.42 17.43
CA LEU A 78 -2.14 -6.27 16.45
C LEU A 78 -3.29 -7.05 17.08
N LEU A 79 -3.05 -7.69 18.20
CA LEU A 79 -4.06 -8.44 18.95
C LEU A 79 -5.23 -7.53 19.36
N SER A 80 -4.92 -6.36 19.90
CA SER A 80 -5.93 -5.37 20.28
C SER A 80 -6.77 -4.91 19.08
N SER A 81 -6.15 -4.79 17.90
CA SER A 81 -6.88 -4.41 16.67
C SER A 81 -7.83 -5.51 16.21
N GLY A 82 -7.43 -6.78 16.31
CA GLY A 82 -8.30 -7.93 16.01
C GLY A 82 -9.48 -8.02 16.98
N ILE A 83 -9.20 -8.01 18.27
CA ILE A 83 -10.22 -8.06 19.33
C ILE A 83 -11.21 -6.90 19.20
N LYS A 84 -10.71 -5.69 18.92
CA LYS A 84 -11.57 -4.52 18.75
C LYS A 84 -12.53 -4.66 17.58
N ASN A 85 -12.06 -5.17 16.46
CA ASN A 85 -12.90 -5.37 15.28
C ASN A 85 -13.94 -6.48 15.50
N GLU A 86 -13.63 -7.49 16.29
CA GLU A 86 -14.54 -8.60 16.61
C GLU A 86 -15.62 -8.19 17.62
N ILE A 87 -15.25 -7.46 18.68
CA ILE A 87 -16.16 -7.12 19.76
C ILE A 87 -16.98 -5.86 19.47
N PHE A 88 -16.34 -4.85 18.86
CA PHE A 88 -16.99 -3.58 18.58
C PHE A 88 -17.32 -3.49 17.08
N ILE A 89 -18.57 -3.73 16.73
CA ILE A 89 -19.08 -3.50 15.38
C ILE A 89 -18.82 -2.04 15.00
N ASN A 90 -17.84 -1.83 14.15
CA ASN A 90 -17.40 -0.50 13.73
C ASN A 90 -18.34 0.04 12.64
N THR A 91 -19.49 0.55 13.03
CA THR A 91 -20.44 1.23 12.11
C THR A 91 -19.80 2.41 11.35
N SER A 92 -18.66 2.91 11.83
CA SER A 92 -17.91 4.02 11.19
C SER A 92 -17.18 3.64 9.90
N ASN A 93 -17.17 2.38 9.50
CA ASN A 93 -16.48 1.93 8.28
C ASN A 93 -17.44 1.65 7.11
N ASN A 94 -18.75 1.71 7.34
CA ASN A 94 -19.73 1.52 6.28
C ASN A 94 -19.74 2.73 5.35
N LEU A 95 -19.29 2.50 4.12
CA LEU A 95 -19.35 3.48 3.04
C LEU A 95 -20.78 3.56 2.51
N ASP A 96 -21.41 4.73 2.62
CA ASP A 96 -22.61 4.98 1.85
C ASP A 96 -22.30 5.02 0.33
N ASN A 97 -23.33 4.96 -0.50
CA ASN A 97 -23.17 4.96 -1.96
C ASN A 97 -22.44 6.20 -2.49
N GLN A 98 -22.58 7.34 -1.82
CA GLN A 98 -21.92 8.58 -2.22
C GLN A 98 -20.45 8.59 -1.82
N ASP A 99 -20.12 8.10 -0.62
CA ASP A 99 -18.75 7.96 -0.16
C ASP A 99 -18.00 6.93 -0.99
N ARG A 100 -18.63 5.81 -1.35
CA ARG A 100 -18.09 4.82 -2.27
C ARG A 100 -17.74 5.43 -3.63
N LYS A 101 -18.67 6.17 -4.24
CA LYS A 101 -18.43 6.87 -5.52
C LYS A 101 -17.29 7.90 -5.42
N THR A 102 -17.22 8.60 -4.29
CA THR A 102 -16.13 9.56 -4.04
C THR A 102 -14.78 8.84 -3.96
N MET A 103 -14.70 7.75 -3.22
CA MET A 103 -13.49 6.94 -3.08
C MET A 103 -13.06 6.32 -4.42
N GLU A 104 -14.00 5.75 -5.17
CA GLU A 104 -13.73 5.18 -6.50
C GLU A 104 -13.21 6.24 -7.48
N SER A 105 -13.81 7.43 -7.49
CA SER A 105 -13.35 8.53 -8.34
C SER A 105 -11.95 9.00 -7.97
N LEU A 106 -11.64 9.14 -6.68
CA LEU A 106 -10.29 9.47 -6.21
C LEU A 106 -9.29 8.38 -6.61
N ALA A 107 -9.66 7.12 -6.47
CA ALA A 107 -8.82 5.99 -6.83
C ALA A 107 -8.53 5.96 -8.34
N LEU A 108 -9.53 6.17 -9.18
CA LEU A 108 -9.38 6.21 -10.64
C LEU A 108 -8.46 7.35 -11.10
N ILE A 109 -8.65 8.56 -10.57
CA ILE A 109 -7.78 9.70 -10.90
C ILE A 109 -6.34 9.46 -10.43
N SER A 110 -6.18 8.95 -9.20
CA SER A 110 -4.86 8.63 -8.66
C SER A 110 -4.15 7.55 -9.47
N HIS A 111 -4.87 6.49 -9.83
CA HIS A 111 -4.35 5.39 -10.66
C HIS A 111 -3.93 5.91 -12.03
N LYS A 112 -4.80 6.67 -12.70
CA LYS A 112 -4.48 7.24 -14.00
C LYS A 112 -3.22 8.11 -13.94
N ALA A 113 -3.11 8.99 -12.96
CA ALA A 113 -1.93 9.83 -12.81
C ALA A 113 -0.65 9.01 -12.61
N TYR A 114 -0.74 7.88 -11.88
CA TYR A 114 0.41 6.99 -11.67
C TYR A 114 0.76 6.18 -12.93
N GLU A 115 -0.23 5.71 -13.69
CA GLU A 115 0.02 5.06 -14.99
C GLU A 115 0.66 6.02 -15.97
N ASP A 116 0.11 7.24 -16.13
CA ASP A 116 0.67 8.28 -17.01
C ASP A 116 2.13 8.61 -16.63
N PHE A 117 2.46 8.57 -15.35
CA PHE A 117 3.83 8.75 -14.87
C PHE A 117 4.75 7.58 -15.25
N LYS A 118 4.30 6.33 -15.09
CA LYS A 118 5.07 5.14 -15.45
C LYS A 118 5.27 5.00 -16.96
N ASP A 119 4.27 5.43 -17.73
CA ASP A 119 4.30 5.38 -19.19
C ASP A 119 5.14 6.51 -19.80
N HIS A 120 5.64 7.43 -18.98
CA HIS A 120 6.47 8.52 -19.46
C HIS A 120 7.76 7.98 -20.14
N PRO A 121 8.13 8.45 -21.36
CA PRO A 121 9.25 7.88 -22.12
C PRO A 121 10.61 7.89 -21.41
N LYS A 122 10.79 8.78 -20.45
CA LYS A 122 12.01 8.87 -19.63
C LYS A 122 11.97 8.05 -18.36
N PHE A 123 10.83 7.42 -18.01
CA PHE A 123 10.67 6.77 -16.72
C PHE A 123 11.69 5.65 -16.49
N LEU A 124 11.81 4.71 -17.43
CA LEU A 124 12.78 3.62 -17.30
C LEU A 124 14.23 4.12 -17.32
N LYS A 125 14.55 5.11 -18.16
CA LYS A 125 15.88 5.72 -18.18
C LYS A 125 16.22 6.40 -16.86
N TYR A 126 15.23 7.04 -16.23
CA TYR A 126 15.40 7.63 -14.92
C TYR A 126 15.70 6.56 -13.86
N LEU A 127 14.97 5.47 -13.86
CA LEU A 127 15.21 4.36 -12.94
C LEU A 127 16.61 3.75 -13.10
N GLU A 128 17.06 3.58 -14.35
CA GLU A 128 18.35 2.97 -14.66
C GLU A 128 19.55 3.88 -14.33
N ASN A 129 19.44 5.19 -14.60
CA ASN A 129 20.60 6.07 -14.58
C ASN A 129 20.66 6.98 -13.35
N VAL A 130 19.51 7.26 -12.73
CA VAL A 130 19.42 8.24 -11.65
C VAL A 130 19.14 7.59 -10.30
N THR A 131 18.37 6.51 -10.28
CA THR A 131 18.06 5.83 -9.02
C THR A 131 19.10 4.76 -8.66
N THR A 132 19.01 4.25 -7.43
CA THR A 132 19.87 3.14 -6.96
C THR A 132 19.44 1.77 -7.48
N LEU A 133 18.44 1.69 -8.37
CA LEU A 133 17.88 0.42 -8.86
C LEU A 133 18.93 -0.54 -9.44
N PRO A 134 19.92 -0.11 -10.27
CA PRO A 134 20.93 -1.02 -10.80
C PRO A 134 21.82 -1.67 -9.71
N TYR A 135 22.01 -1.00 -8.60
CA TYR A 135 22.74 -1.53 -7.44
C TYR A 135 21.89 -2.52 -6.66
N TYR A 136 20.61 -2.23 -6.46
CA TYR A 136 19.68 -3.17 -5.87
C TYR A 136 19.57 -4.48 -6.67
N ALA A 137 19.67 -4.39 -7.98
CA ALA A 137 19.64 -5.56 -8.85
C ALA A 137 20.84 -6.52 -8.63
N LYS A 138 21.94 -6.02 -8.07
CA LYS A 138 23.15 -6.81 -7.77
C LYS A 138 23.17 -7.37 -6.34
N THR A 139 22.27 -6.92 -5.47
CA THR A 139 22.21 -7.36 -4.08
C THR A 139 21.20 -8.48 -3.91
N ASN A 140 21.55 -9.52 -3.18
CA ASN A 140 20.61 -10.55 -2.76
C ASN A 140 19.73 -10.00 -1.63
N ILE A 141 18.51 -9.60 -1.96
CA ILE A 141 17.52 -9.17 -0.98
C ILE A 141 16.56 -10.32 -0.72
N GLY A 142 16.76 -10.99 0.38
CA GLY A 142 15.98 -12.18 0.75
C GLY A 142 16.31 -13.39 -0.11
N SER A 143 15.41 -14.37 -0.15
CA SER A 143 15.57 -15.65 -0.85
C SER A 143 15.28 -15.60 -2.36
N ARG A 144 14.97 -14.44 -2.90
CA ARG A 144 14.54 -14.29 -4.31
C ARG A 144 15.48 -13.36 -5.08
N PRO A 145 15.75 -13.66 -6.37
CA PRO A 145 16.54 -12.77 -7.20
C PRO A 145 15.83 -11.41 -7.34
N SER A 146 16.60 -10.36 -7.43
CA SER A 146 16.11 -8.98 -7.54
C SER A 146 15.38 -8.68 -8.87
N LYS A 147 15.62 -9.49 -9.92
CA LYS A 147 15.06 -9.35 -11.26
C LYS A 147 14.40 -10.68 -11.71
N ARG A 148 13.32 -10.61 -12.48
CA ARG A 148 12.61 -11.79 -12.99
C ARG A 148 13.13 -12.30 -14.32
N GLY A 149 13.63 -11.42 -15.19
CA GLY A 149 14.05 -11.75 -16.54
C GLY A 149 15.57 -11.90 -16.70
N LEU A 150 15.99 -12.64 -17.73
CA LEU A 150 17.39 -12.77 -18.14
C LEU A 150 17.84 -11.65 -19.07
N ASN A 151 16.93 -10.77 -19.50
CA ASN A 151 17.21 -9.71 -20.47
C ASN A 151 18.05 -8.60 -19.85
N ASN A 152 19.02 -8.10 -20.63
CA ASN A 152 19.88 -6.98 -20.22
C ASN A 152 19.16 -5.63 -20.22
N LYS A 153 17.98 -5.52 -20.83
CA LYS A 153 17.20 -4.28 -20.87
C LYS A 153 16.16 -4.28 -19.76
N LEU A 154 16.07 -3.18 -19.02
CA LEU A 154 15.08 -3.00 -17.97
C LEU A 154 13.67 -2.94 -18.56
N SER A 155 12.75 -3.72 -17.98
CA SER A 155 11.32 -3.65 -18.26
C SER A 155 10.56 -3.55 -16.93
N LEU A 156 9.38 -2.92 -16.93
CA LEU A 156 8.54 -2.81 -15.73
C LEU A 156 8.07 -4.18 -15.25
N ASP A 157 7.82 -5.11 -16.16
CA ASP A 157 7.34 -6.46 -15.84
C ASP A 157 8.40 -7.32 -15.14
N ASP A 158 9.66 -7.01 -15.39
CA ASP A 158 10.79 -7.68 -14.75
C ASP A 158 11.09 -7.15 -13.35
N LEU A 159 10.58 -5.97 -13.00
CA LEU A 159 10.83 -5.34 -11.71
C LEU A 159 10.13 -6.08 -10.57
N ARG A 160 10.87 -6.26 -9.50
CA ARG A 160 10.31 -6.71 -8.22
C ARG A 160 10.00 -5.52 -7.32
N ALA A 161 8.92 -5.65 -6.55
CA ALA A 161 8.41 -4.57 -5.71
C ALA A 161 9.48 -4.04 -4.73
N ILE A 162 10.26 -4.92 -4.09
CA ILE A 162 11.26 -4.48 -3.08
C ILE A 162 12.36 -3.62 -3.72
N PRO A 163 13.07 -4.05 -4.77
CA PRO A 163 14.06 -3.21 -5.45
C PRO A 163 13.46 -1.92 -6.01
N PHE A 164 12.27 -1.99 -6.60
CA PHE A 164 11.58 -0.81 -7.14
C PHE A 164 11.27 0.22 -6.07
N VAL A 165 10.59 -0.17 -5.00
CA VAL A 165 10.25 0.74 -3.90
C VAL A 165 11.50 1.21 -3.16
N GLY A 166 12.47 0.29 -2.94
CA GLY A 166 13.72 0.60 -2.27
C GLY A 166 14.57 1.63 -3.01
N SER A 167 14.62 1.59 -4.34
CA SER A 167 15.36 2.57 -5.14
C SER A 167 14.83 4.00 -4.98
N TRP A 168 13.50 4.16 -4.93
CA TRP A 168 12.87 5.44 -4.63
C TRP A 168 13.17 5.93 -3.22
N SER A 169 13.10 5.03 -2.23
CA SER A 169 13.39 5.36 -0.83
C SER A 169 14.83 5.80 -0.62
N GLN A 170 15.78 5.13 -1.26
CA GLN A 170 17.21 5.49 -1.21
C GLN A 170 17.47 6.85 -1.85
N SER A 171 16.74 7.19 -2.90
CA SER A 171 16.79 8.51 -3.55
C SER A 171 16.00 9.58 -2.80
N LYS A 172 15.47 9.28 -1.61
CA LYS A 172 14.63 10.19 -0.80
C LYS A 172 13.41 10.75 -1.55
N GLN A 173 12.81 9.97 -2.40
CA GLN A 173 11.66 10.39 -3.21
C GLN A 173 10.36 9.69 -2.83
N ASN A 174 10.39 8.46 -2.34
CA ASN A 174 9.25 7.63 -1.89
C ASN A 174 7.98 7.72 -2.78
N VAL A 175 8.17 8.04 -4.07
CA VAL A 175 7.09 8.31 -5.04
C VAL A 175 6.01 7.23 -5.06
N PRO A 176 6.33 5.92 -5.09
CA PRO A 176 5.31 4.88 -5.12
C PRO A 176 4.34 4.87 -3.92
N GLY A 177 4.68 5.54 -2.83
CA GLY A 177 3.89 5.57 -1.61
C GLY A 177 2.78 6.63 -1.58
N PHE A 178 2.81 7.62 -2.51
CA PHE A 178 1.83 8.72 -2.50
C PHE A 178 1.46 9.28 -3.88
N TYR A 179 2.18 8.92 -4.93
CA TYR A 179 1.98 9.52 -6.25
C TYR A 179 0.55 9.30 -6.76
N GLY A 180 -0.02 10.36 -7.33
CA GLY A 180 -1.40 10.38 -7.83
C GLY A 180 -2.43 10.85 -6.81
N VAL A 181 -2.24 10.62 -5.51
CA VAL A 181 -3.20 11.03 -4.46
C VAL A 181 -3.37 12.55 -4.44
N GLY A 182 -2.27 13.31 -4.48
CA GLY A 182 -2.32 14.77 -4.53
C GLY A 182 -3.01 15.29 -5.79
N THR A 183 -2.81 14.65 -6.94
CA THR A 183 -3.48 14.98 -8.20
C THR A 183 -5.00 14.83 -8.06
N ALA A 184 -5.46 13.72 -7.50
CA ALA A 184 -6.88 13.46 -7.29
C ALA A 184 -7.51 14.49 -6.32
N LEU A 185 -6.84 14.75 -5.19
CA LEU A 185 -7.33 15.73 -4.21
C LEU A 185 -7.40 17.14 -4.81
N ASN A 186 -6.41 17.54 -5.62
CA ASN A 186 -6.39 18.84 -6.28
C ASN A 186 -7.50 18.95 -7.34
N GLU A 187 -7.79 17.89 -8.07
CA GLU A 187 -8.90 17.87 -9.03
C GLU A 187 -10.25 18.04 -8.33
N PHE A 188 -10.46 17.35 -7.21
CA PHE A 188 -11.68 17.54 -6.40
C PHE A 188 -11.78 18.95 -5.83
N LEU A 189 -10.66 19.58 -5.48
CA LEU A 189 -10.62 20.96 -5.00
C LEU A 189 -11.01 21.93 -6.12
N LYS A 190 -10.40 21.81 -7.31
CA LYS A 190 -10.69 22.64 -8.48
C LYS A 190 -12.15 22.54 -8.93
N ASN A 191 -12.72 21.35 -8.86
CA ASN A 191 -14.11 21.07 -9.26
C ASN A 191 -15.13 21.38 -8.15
N GLN A 192 -14.73 22.06 -7.07
CA GLN A 192 -15.58 22.42 -5.92
C GLN A 192 -16.25 21.22 -5.21
N LYS A 193 -15.70 20.02 -5.40
CA LYS A 193 -16.19 18.76 -4.80
C LYS A 193 -15.47 18.36 -3.51
N PHE A 194 -14.60 19.22 -2.97
CA PHE A 194 -13.77 18.88 -1.82
C PHE A 194 -14.56 18.62 -0.53
N LYS A 195 -15.82 19.10 -0.46
CA LYS A 195 -16.72 18.78 0.66
C LYS A 195 -16.99 17.27 0.80
N SER A 196 -17.10 16.53 -0.32
CA SER A 196 -17.28 15.06 -0.29
C SER A 196 -16.03 14.34 0.23
N VAL A 197 -14.84 14.84 -0.10
CA VAL A 197 -13.57 14.29 0.41
C VAL A 197 -13.48 14.53 1.92
N LYS A 198 -13.82 15.72 2.41
CA LYS A 198 -13.84 16.01 3.86
C LYS A 198 -14.84 15.11 4.60
N ARG A 199 -16.02 14.89 4.02
CA ARG A 199 -17.02 13.98 4.57
C ARG A 199 -16.48 12.55 4.65
N LEU A 200 -15.91 12.04 3.56
CA LEU A 200 -15.30 10.71 3.49
C LEU A 200 -14.18 10.57 4.53
N TYR A 201 -13.30 11.56 4.64
CA TYR A 201 -12.22 11.56 5.63
C TYR A 201 -12.74 11.53 7.08
N LYS A 202 -13.82 12.27 7.37
CA LYS A 202 -14.43 12.28 8.70
C LYS A 202 -15.08 10.94 9.05
N ASN A 203 -15.76 10.32 8.10
CA ASN A 203 -16.64 9.18 8.34
C ASN A 203 -15.97 7.81 8.12
N ASN A 204 -14.88 7.74 7.37
CA ASN A 204 -14.28 6.45 7.02
C ASN A 204 -12.85 6.32 7.55
N ALA A 205 -12.64 5.36 8.44
CA ALA A 205 -11.33 5.11 9.07
C ALA A 205 -10.30 4.59 8.06
N PHE A 206 -10.71 3.72 7.13
CA PHE A 206 -9.82 3.18 6.10
C PHE A 206 -9.28 4.28 5.19
N PHE A 207 -10.15 5.19 4.74
CA PHE A 207 -9.70 6.33 3.94
C PHE A 207 -8.72 7.23 4.70
N ARG A 208 -8.99 7.51 5.99
CA ARG A 208 -8.02 8.25 6.84
C ARG A 208 -6.66 7.58 6.89
N THR A 209 -6.64 6.27 7.06
CA THR A 209 -5.40 5.48 7.12
C THR A 209 -4.64 5.54 5.79
N LEU A 210 -5.32 5.43 4.65
CA LEU A 210 -4.70 5.58 3.33
C LEU A 210 -4.07 6.95 3.14
N ILE A 211 -4.78 8.01 3.52
CA ILE A 211 -4.24 9.39 3.45
C ILE A 211 -3.05 9.56 4.40
N ALA A 212 -3.13 9.07 5.63
CA ALA A 212 -2.04 9.14 6.60
C ALA A 212 -0.78 8.41 6.09
N ASN A 213 -0.93 7.22 5.49
CA ASN A 213 0.17 6.47 4.89
C ASN A 213 0.80 7.21 3.70
N SER A 214 -0.03 7.84 2.86
CA SER A 214 0.46 8.66 1.74
C SER A 214 1.23 9.88 2.25
N MET A 215 0.72 10.56 3.27
CA MET A 215 1.41 11.69 3.91
C MET A 215 2.72 11.27 4.55
N MET A 216 2.77 10.13 5.22
CA MET A 216 4.00 9.61 5.81
C MET A 216 5.06 9.32 4.74
N SER A 217 4.68 8.76 3.60
CA SER A 217 5.60 8.55 2.49
C SER A 217 6.09 9.87 1.90
N LEU A 218 5.21 10.88 1.79
CA LEU A 218 5.57 12.21 1.33
C LEU A 218 6.53 12.91 2.31
N THR A 219 6.30 12.82 3.61
CA THR A 219 7.17 13.46 4.62
C THR A 219 8.57 12.84 4.69
N LYS A 220 8.71 11.57 4.29
CA LYS A 220 10.03 10.92 4.13
C LYS A 220 10.75 11.32 2.85
N SER A 221 10.11 12.07 1.97
CA SER A 221 10.69 12.53 0.71
C SER A 221 11.37 13.88 0.87
N PHE A 222 12.49 14.05 0.14
CA PHE A 222 13.23 15.30 0.14
C PHE A 222 13.59 15.67 -1.31
N PHE A 223 12.65 16.28 -2.00
CA PHE A 223 12.78 16.63 -3.43
C PHE A 223 13.90 17.62 -3.77
N PRO A 224 14.35 18.55 -2.89
CA PRO A 224 15.51 19.37 -3.19
C PRO A 224 16.77 18.56 -3.56
N LEU A 225 16.88 17.31 -3.09
CA LEU A 225 17.98 16.41 -3.46
C LEU A 225 18.00 16.09 -4.96
N THR A 226 16.84 16.13 -5.63
CA THR A 226 16.73 15.84 -7.07
C THR A 226 17.51 16.80 -7.96
N LYS A 227 17.92 17.95 -7.42
CA LYS A 227 18.79 18.90 -8.16
C LYS A 227 20.20 18.33 -8.39
N TYR A 228 20.60 17.32 -7.65
CA TYR A 228 21.93 16.72 -7.68
C TYR A 228 21.93 15.31 -8.28
N LEU A 229 20.77 14.82 -8.68
CA LEU A 229 20.55 13.55 -9.37
C LEU A 229 20.27 13.82 -10.86
#